data_d3651c2e843daf4f99e7e5c4a9eb4a2d
#
_entry.id   d3651c2e843daf4f99e7e5c4a9eb4a2d
#
_cell.length_a   1.000
_cell.length_b   1.000
_cell.length_c   1.000
_cell.angle_alpha   90.00
_cell.angle_beta   90.00
_cell.angle_gamma   90.00
#
_symmetry.space_group_name_H-M   'P 1'
#
loop_
_entity.id
_entity.type
_entity.pdbx_description
1 polymer ?
#
loop_
_entity_poly.entity_id
_entity_poly.type
_entity_poly.pdbx_seq_one_letter_code
_entity_poly.pdbx_strand_id
1 'polypeptide(L)'
;MGSFKDVVGHKDIIKYIRNAVSEDQVSHAYILNGQRGSGKKLLASLFAMTLLCEKGGPDPCNECHSCRQADSGNHPDIIRVTHEKPNTISVDDIREQVNNTIMIKPYQGPYKIYIIPEADRMTAQAQNALLKTIEEPPKYAVIFLLTENAQLLLPTINSRCVMLKLRNIKDTLIKKYLMEKLEIPDYKADVCTAFAQGNMGRAIMLANSEHFNEVREEAVQLLKYIHEMELSEIVNAVNHITVYKLEISDYLDLIMIWYRDVLMYKATKELDKVVFKDQIQYIKEQARRSSYEGIELILESLEKAKARLKANVNFELVMELLFLTIKEN
;
A
#
# COMPACT_ATOMS: atom_id res chain seq x y z
N MET A 1 17.15 -7.00 -8.93
CA MET A 1 16.76 -6.58 -10.29
C MET A 1 15.38 -7.07 -10.58
N GLY A 2 14.45 -6.14 -10.86
CA GLY A 2 13.05 -6.47 -11.14
C GLY A 2 12.78 -6.55 -12.64
N SER A 3 11.87 -7.41 -13.02
CA SER A 3 11.29 -7.44 -14.37
C SER A 3 9.78 -7.29 -14.27
N PHE A 4 9.09 -6.99 -15.38
CA PHE A 4 7.64 -7.01 -15.37
C PHE A 4 7.03 -8.38 -15.01
N LYS A 5 7.82 -9.46 -15.09
CA LYS A 5 7.40 -10.80 -14.65
C LYS A 5 7.30 -10.90 -13.12
N ASP A 6 8.04 -10.06 -12.39
CA ASP A 6 8.05 -10.04 -10.93
C ASP A 6 6.94 -9.14 -10.36
N VAL A 7 6.28 -8.35 -11.21
CA VAL A 7 5.16 -7.50 -10.80
C VAL A 7 3.89 -8.33 -10.65
N VAL A 8 3.39 -8.40 -9.44
CA VAL A 8 2.14 -9.10 -9.16
C VAL A 8 0.96 -8.19 -9.50
N GLY A 9 0.01 -8.70 -10.29
CA GLY A 9 -1.14 -7.93 -10.74
C GLY A 9 -0.80 -6.96 -11.88
N HIS A 10 -1.61 -5.94 -12.06
CA HIS A 10 -1.45 -4.83 -13.01
C HIS A 10 -1.17 -5.24 -14.48
N LYS A 11 -1.68 -6.39 -14.90
CA LYS A 11 -1.42 -6.96 -16.24
C LYS A 11 -1.78 -6.00 -17.39
N ASP A 12 -2.85 -5.23 -17.23
CA ASP A 12 -3.30 -4.27 -18.25
C ASP A 12 -2.30 -3.11 -18.40
N ILE A 13 -1.75 -2.62 -17.28
CA ILE A 13 -0.73 -1.57 -17.29
C ILE A 13 0.57 -2.09 -17.92
N ILE A 14 1.00 -3.29 -17.54
CA ILE A 14 2.20 -3.92 -18.11
C ILE A 14 2.03 -4.12 -19.62
N LYS A 15 0.87 -4.61 -20.05
CA LYS A 15 0.56 -4.77 -21.48
C LYS A 15 0.61 -3.43 -22.21
N TYR A 16 0.00 -2.38 -21.62
CA TYR A 16 0.05 -1.03 -22.18
C TYR A 16 1.50 -0.55 -22.34
N ILE A 17 2.33 -0.68 -21.29
CA ILE A 17 3.74 -0.25 -21.31
C ILE A 17 4.51 -0.97 -22.43
N ARG A 18 4.37 -2.30 -22.50
CA ARG A 18 5.02 -3.12 -23.54
C ARG A 18 4.62 -2.72 -24.93
N ASN A 19 3.35 -2.49 -25.17
CA ASN A 19 2.85 -2.04 -26.49
C ASN A 19 3.40 -0.65 -26.81
N ALA A 20 3.32 0.31 -25.88
CA ALA A 20 3.80 1.66 -26.09
C ALA A 20 5.30 1.70 -26.48
N VAL A 21 6.11 0.83 -25.84
CA VAL A 21 7.55 0.72 -26.17
C VAL A 21 7.76 0.00 -27.52
N SER A 22 7.03 -1.09 -27.78
CA SER A 22 7.21 -1.87 -29.02
C SER A 22 6.75 -1.12 -30.27
N GLU A 23 5.75 -0.23 -30.14
CA GLU A 23 5.17 0.55 -31.21
C GLU A 23 5.76 1.95 -31.33
N ASP A 24 6.76 2.29 -30.51
CA ASP A 24 7.36 3.63 -30.40
C ASP A 24 6.31 4.73 -30.15
N GLN A 25 5.26 4.41 -29.38
CA GLN A 25 4.15 5.30 -29.02
C GLN A 25 4.20 5.72 -27.55
N VAL A 26 5.40 6.07 -27.09
CA VAL A 26 5.62 6.52 -25.72
C VAL A 26 5.11 7.95 -25.56
N SER A 27 4.18 8.16 -24.62
CA SER A 27 3.71 9.50 -24.27
C SER A 27 4.75 10.26 -23.46
N HIS A 28 4.73 11.58 -23.55
CA HIS A 28 5.62 12.48 -22.82
C HIS A 28 5.29 12.57 -21.31
N ALA A 29 4.06 12.24 -20.90
CA ALA A 29 3.67 12.34 -19.50
C ALA A 29 2.67 11.24 -19.08
N TYR A 30 2.89 10.66 -17.92
CA TYR A 30 2.08 9.62 -17.31
C TYR A 30 1.72 9.96 -15.87
N ILE A 31 0.50 9.65 -15.46
CA ILE A 31 0.07 9.67 -14.07
C ILE A 31 -0.14 8.22 -13.62
N LEU A 32 0.65 7.75 -12.64
CA LEU A 32 0.42 6.49 -11.95
C LEU A 32 -0.38 6.77 -10.69
N ASN A 33 -1.67 6.44 -10.72
CA ASN A 33 -2.60 6.69 -9.63
C ASN A 33 -2.91 5.39 -8.86
N GLY A 34 -2.71 5.39 -7.54
CA GLY A 34 -3.01 4.26 -6.66
C GLY A 34 -2.53 4.50 -5.24
N GLN A 35 -3.01 3.72 -4.30
CA GLN A 35 -2.65 3.84 -2.88
C GLN A 35 -1.13 3.71 -2.65
N ARG A 36 -0.63 4.22 -1.51
CA ARG A 36 0.73 3.96 -1.06
C ARG A 36 0.97 2.45 -0.97
N GLY A 37 2.10 1.96 -1.47
CA GLY A 37 2.38 0.51 -1.51
C GLY A 37 1.79 -0.25 -2.70
N SER A 38 0.99 0.37 -3.59
CA SER A 38 0.39 -0.30 -4.75
C SER A 38 1.38 -0.67 -5.88
N GLY A 39 2.66 -0.28 -5.78
CA GLY A 39 3.67 -0.58 -6.79
C GLY A 39 3.96 0.54 -7.80
N LYS A 40 3.45 1.77 -7.58
CA LYS A 40 3.70 2.92 -8.47
C LYS A 40 5.18 3.16 -8.77
N LYS A 41 6.02 3.22 -7.70
CA LYS A 41 7.47 3.45 -7.86
C LYS A 41 8.13 2.32 -8.65
N LEU A 42 7.76 1.07 -8.40
CA LEU A 42 8.28 -0.10 -9.10
C LEU A 42 7.94 -0.04 -10.59
N LEU A 43 6.66 0.19 -10.94
CA LEU A 43 6.23 0.27 -12.33
C LEU A 43 6.88 1.45 -13.08
N ALA A 44 6.96 2.63 -12.46
CA ALA A 44 7.65 3.77 -13.05
C ALA A 44 9.14 3.49 -13.29
N SER A 45 9.83 2.86 -12.32
CA SER A 45 11.23 2.47 -12.47
C SER A 45 11.43 1.42 -13.56
N LEU A 46 10.59 0.39 -13.63
CA LEU A 46 10.65 -0.64 -14.69
C LEU A 46 10.37 -0.05 -16.06
N PHE A 47 9.41 0.87 -16.17
CA PHE A 47 9.13 1.57 -17.43
C PHE A 47 10.34 2.42 -17.84
N ALA A 48 10.92 3.19 -16.92
CA ALA A 48 12.13 3.96 -17.17
C ALA A 48 13.30 3.07 -17.64
N MET A 49 13.52 1.93 -16.96
CA MET A 49 14.55 0.97 -17.34
C MET A 49 14.31 0.41 -18.74
N THR A 50 13.05 0.14 -19.11
CA THR A 50 12.70 -0.38 -20.44
C THR A 50 13.03 0.66 -21.53
N LEU A 51 12.65 1.92 -21.30
CA LEU A 51 12.92 3.02 -22.23
C LEU A 51 14.39 3.30 -22.47
N LEU A 52 15.24 3.03 -21.46
CA LEU A 52 16.69 3.27 -21.51
C LEU A 52 17.51 2.00 -21.76
N CYS A 53 16.84 0.84 -21.97
CA CYS A 53 17.55 -0.42 -22.17
C CYS A 53 18.31 -0.43 -23.51
N GLU A 54 19.63 -0.61 -23.48
CA GLU A 54 20.50 -0.63 -24.67
C GLU A 54 20.18 -1.78 -25.64
N LYS A 55 19.61 -2.90 -25.11
CA LYS A 55 19.22 -4.03 -25.97
C LYS A 55 17.88 -3.78 -26.70
N GLY A 56 17.12 -2.76 -26.27
CA GLY A 56 15.77 -2.52 -26.75
C GLY A 56 14.77 -3.61 -26.33
N GLY A 57 13.52 -3.43 -26.71
CA GLY A 57 12.46 -4.41 -26.48
C GLY A 57 11.48 -4.01 -25.37
N PRO A 58 10.40 -4.82 -25.20
CA PRO A 58 9.27 -4.48 -24.32
C PRO A 58 9.55 -4.69 -22.82
N ASP A 59 10.65 -5.34 -22.46
CA ASP A 59 11.09 -5.58 -21.09
C ASP A 59 12.55 -5.15 -20.91
N PRO A 60 12.96 -4.68 -19.71
CA PRO A 60 14.35 -4.37 -19.44
C PRO A 60 15.18 -5.66 -19.44
N CYS A 61 16.38 -5.62 -20.04
CA CYS A 61 17.24 -6.80 -20.10
C CYS A 61 17.94 -7.16 -18.77
N ASN A 62 18.02 -6.21 -17.83
CA ASN A 62 18.71 -6.30 -16.53
C ASN A 62 20.23 -6.57 -16.58
N GLU A 63 20.84 -6.61 -17.75
CA GLU A 63 22.25 -6.96 -17.95
C GLU A 63 23.09 -5.80 -18.48
N CYS A 64 22.52 -4.94 -19.33
CA CYS A 64 23.26 -3.83 -19.93
C CYS A 64 23.64 -2.76 -18.88
N HIS A 65 24.57 -1.88 -19.26
CA HIS A 65 25.07 -0.85 -18.36
C HIS A 65 23.96 0.08 -17.87
N SER A 66 23.10 0.54 -18.77
CA SER A 66 21.95 1.39 -18.46
C SER A 66 20.97 0.73 -17.47
N CYS A 67 20.60 -0.56 -17.68
CA CYS A 67 19.72 -1.28 -16.75
C CYS A 67 20.34 -1.40 -15.34
N ARG A 68 21.64 -1.68 -15.24
CA ARG A 68 22.34 -1.79 -13.95
C ARG A 68 22.38 -0.45 -13.21
N GLN A 69 22.64 0.65 -13.93
CA GLN A 69 22.62 1.99 -13.36
C GLN A 69 21.22 2.39 -12.91
N ALA A 70 20.18 2.08 -13.68
CA ALA A 70 18.81 2.39 -13.33
C ALA A 70 18.34 1.60 -12.09
N ASP A 71 18.73 0.32 -11.98
CA ASP A 71 18.45 -0.52 -10.81
C ASP A 71 19.13 -0.01 -9.54
N SER A 72 20.39 0.42 -9.64
CA SER A 72 21.13 1.03 -8.51
C SER A 72 20.66 2.45 -8.16
N GLY A 73 19.78 3.05 -8.96
CA GLY A 73 19.28 4.40 -8.77
C GLY A 73 20.22 5.52 -9.27
N ASN A 74 21.33 5.17 -9.94
CA ASN A 74 22.39 6.09 -10.34
C ASN A 74 22.42 6.41 -11.85
N HIS A 75 21.33 6.11 -12.58
CA HIS A 75 21.27 6.44 -14.00
C HIS A 75 21.15 7.95 -14.21
N PRO A 76 22.07 8.61 -14.98
CA PRO A 76 22.11 10.06 -15.11
C PRO A 76 20.87 10.65 -15.80
N ASP A 77 20.19 9.87 -16.65
CA ASP A 77 19.01 10.31 -17.37
C ASP A 77 17.69 9.95 -16.65
N ILE A 78 17.76 9.43 -15.41
CA ILE A 78 16.59 9.22 -14.55
C ILE A 78 16.66 10.14 -13.34
N ILE A 79 15.90 11.22 -13.38
CA ILE A 79 15.82 12.20 -12.31
C ILE A 79 14.63 11.86 -11.42
N ARG A 80 14.91 11.55 -10.15
CA ARG A 80 13.87 11.38 -9.14
C ARG A 80 13.77 12.67 -8.35
N VAL A 81 12.64 13.37 -8.53
CA VAL A 81 12.39 14.63 -7.83
C VAL A 81 12.27 14.37 -6.33
N THR A 82 13.04 15.12 -5.56
CA THR A 82 13.04 15.11 -4.10
C THR A 82 12.50 16.45 -3.59
N HIS A 83 12.04 16.48 -2.36
CA HIS A 83 11.59 17.71 -1.69
C HIS A 83 12.11 17.76 -0.25
N GLU A 84 12.46 18.95 0.20
CA GLU A 84 12.96 19.15 1.57
C GLU A 84 11.85 19.09 2.62
N LYS A 85 10.68 19.63 2.28
CA LYS A 85 9.54 19.65 3.19
C LYS A 85 8.78 18.32 3.17
N PRO A 86 8.56 17.66 4.30
CA PRO A 86 8.02 16.29 4.36
C PRO A 86 6.67 16.09 3.63
N ASN A 87 5.84 17.13 3.57
CA ASN A 87 4.47 17.04 3.08
C ASN A 87 4.13 17.98 1.91
N THR A 88 5.15 18.59 1.26
CA THR A 88 4.89 19.59 0.23
C THR A 88 6.01 19.59 -0.79
N ILE A 89 5.64 19.54 -2.07
CA ILE A 89 6.54 19.80 -3.20
C ILE A 89 6.34 21.25 -3.61
N SER A 90 7.38 22.05 -3.44
CA SER A 90 7.36 23.47 -3.72
C SER A 90 7.51 23.78 -5.21
N VAL A 91 7.30 25.04 -5.59
CA VAL A 91 7.54 25.50 -6.95
C VAL A 91 9.03 25.47 -7.29
N ASP A 92 9.88 25.69 -6.29
CA ASP A 92 11.34 25.71 -6.51
C ASP A 92 11.88 24.29 -6.72
N ASP A 93 11.33 23.27 -5.99
CA ASP A 93 11.68 21.87 -6.25
C ASP A 93 11.41 21.48 -7.72
N ILE A 94 10.30 21.92 -8.30
CA ILE A 94 9.95 21.65 -9.71
C ILE A 94 10.79 22.47 -10.66
N ARG A 95 11.04 23.75 -10.38
CA ARG A 95 11.87 24.61 -11.24
C ARG A 95 13.30 24.11 -11.34
N GLU A 96 13.91 23.82 -10.20
CA GLU A 96 15.32 23.42 -10.15
C GLU A 96 15.55 22.03 -10.74
N GLN A 97 14.72 21.05 -10.35
CA GLN A 97 14.97 19.68 -10.71
C GLN A 97 14.34 19.27 -12.05
N VAL A 98 13.27 19.94 -12.51
CA VAL A 98 12.59 19.61 -13.77
C VAL A 98 12.79 20.72 -14.81
N ASN A 99 12.26 21.92 -14.58
CA ASN A 99 12.18 22.94 -15.63
C ASN A 99 13.56 23.42 -16.12
N ASN A 100 14.51 23.63 -15.20
CA ASN A 100 15.85 24.08 -15.55
C ASN A 100 16.70 23.00 -16.23
N THR A 101 16.34 21.73 -16.05
CA THR A 101 17.15 20.60 -16.55
C THR A 101 16.55 19.92 -17.78
N ILE A 102 15.27 20.10 -18.06
CA ILE A 102 14.57 19.34 -19.10
C ILE A 102 15.06 19.65 -20.52
N MET A 103 15.54 20.88 -20.76
CA MET A 103 16.08 21.31 -22.06
C MET A 103 17.49 20.75 -22.32
N ILE A 104 18.15 20.21 -21.31
CA ILE A 104 19.45 19.54 -21.46
C ILE A 104 19.18 18.13 -21.99
N LYS A 105 19.77 17.78 -23.13
CA LYS A 105 19.65 16.46 -23.75
C LYS A 105 20.09 15.34 -22.81
N PRO A 106 19.56 14.12 -22.98
CA PRO A 106 20.03 12.96 -22.21
C PRO A 106 21.51 12.70 -22.44
N TYR A 107 22.17 12.12 -21.45
CA TYR A 107 23.62 11.82 -21.48
C TYR A 107 23.92 10.51 -22.20
N GLN A 108 23.14 9.48 -21.97
CA GLN A 108 23.44 8.10 -22.42
C GLN A 108 22.29 7.48 -23.23
N GLY A 109 21.04 7.77 -22.87
CA GLY A 109 19.87 7.12 -23.46
C GLY A 109 19.14 7.96 -24.50
N PRO A 110 18.12 7.38 -25.14
CA PRO A 110 17.24 8.12 -26.05
C PRO A 110 16.25 9.03 -25.29
N TYR A 111 16.01 8.78 -24.01
CA TYR A 111 15.05 9.50 -23.19
C TYR A 111 15.69 10.09 -21.93
N LYS A 112 15.15 11.22 -21.47
CA LYS A 112 15.39 11.82 -20.16
C LYS A 112 14.12 11.72 -19.35
N ILE A 113 14.21 11.04 -18.22
CA ILE A 113 13.03 10.58 -17.45
C ILE A 113 12.97 11.30 -16.12
N TYR A 114 11.82 11.86 -15.82
CA TYR A 114 11.52 12.52 -14.56
C TYR A 114 10.48 11.72 -13.79
N ILE A 115 10.78 11.29 -12.58
CA ILE A 115 9.87 10.60 -11.69
C ILE A 115 9.57 11.54 -10.53
N ILE A 116 8.32 11.99 -10.41
CA ILE A 116 7.84 12.88 -9.35
C ILE A 116 6.98 12.04 -8.40
N PRO A 117 7.56 11.53 -7.28
CA PRO A 117 6.79 10.81 -6.28
C PRO A 117 5.87 11.78 -5.53
N GLU A 118 4.76 11.25 -4.99
CA GLU A 118 3.81 12.03 -4.18
C GLU A 118 3.34 13.33 -4.85
N ALA A 119 3.06 13.24 -6.16
CA ALA A 119 2.70 14.41 -6.99
C ALA A 119 1.43 15.15 -6.49
N ASP A 120 0.57 14.49 -5.72
CA ASP A 120 -0.56 15.09 -5.01
C ASP A 120 -0.13 16.09 -3.92
N ARG A 121 1.15 16.09 -3.50
CA ARG A 121 1.72 17.07 -2.56
C ARG A 121 2.26 18.33 -3.23
N MET A 122 2.23 18.41 -4.56
CA MET A 122 2.60 19.64 -5.26
C MET A 122 1.65 20.78 -4.92
N THR A 123 2.21 21.94 -4.55
CA THR A 123 1.42 23.17 -4.44
C THR A 123 0.81 23.54 -5.80
N ALA A 124 -0.28 24.32 -5.80
CA ALA A 124 -0.87 24.82 -7.04
C ALA A 124 0.16 25.59 -7.92
N GLN A 125 1.09 26.28 -7.29
CA GLN A 125 2.18 27.00 -7.97
C GLN A 125 3.18 26.01 -8.62
N ALA A 126 3.54 24.91 -7.94
CA ALA A 126 4.40 23.88 -8.46
C ALA A 126 3.74 23.16 -9.67
N GLN A 127 2.46 22.84 -9.56
CA GLN A 127 1.68 22.25 -10.64
C GLN A 127 1.63 23.18 -11.87
N ASN A 128 1.36 24.48 -11.65
CA ASN A 128 1.37 25.47 -12.74
C ASN A 128 2.75 25.63 -13.39
N ALA A 129 3.84 25.58 -12.61
CA ALA A 129 5.18 25.62 -13.15
C ALA A 129 5.51 24.41 -14.05
N LEU A 130 4.95 23.24 -13.74
CA LEU A 130 5.11 22.02 -14.52
C LEU A 130 4.28 22.01 -15.81
N LEU A 131 3.17 22.76 -15.89
CA LEU A 131 2.28 22.78 -17.05
C LEU A 131 2.97 23.12 -18.36
N LYS A 132 3.84 24.16 -18.39
CA LYS A 132 4.58 24.52 -19.60
C LYS A 132 5.40 23.33 -20.14
N THR A 133 6.01 22.60 -19.23
CA THR A 133 6.84 21.44 -19.57
C THR A 133 6.01 20.27 -20.09
N ILE A 134 4.79 20.10 -19.59
CA ILE A 134 3.87 19.05 -20.05
C ILE A 134 3.22 19.42 -21.38
N GLU A 135 3.01 20.72 -21.65
CA GLU A 135 2.39 21.21 -22.89
C GLU A 135 3.36 21.17 -24.07
N GLU A 136 4.61 21.57 -23.86
CA GLU A 136 5.63 21.64 -24.91
C GLU A 136 6.90 20.86 -24.50
N PRO A 137 6.79 19.53 -24.30
CA PRO A 137 7.92 18.74 -23.86
C PRO A 137 8.94 18.54 -24.99
N PRO A 138 10.25 18.52 -24.69
CA PRO A 138 11.23 18.00 -25.64
C PRO A 138 10.91 16.55 -26.01
N LYS A 139 11.12 16.15 -27.26
CA LYS A 139 10.79 14.81 -27.77
C LYS A 139 11.39 13.64 -26.96
N TYR A 140 12.50 13.91 -26.28
CA TYR A 140 13.20 12.92 -25.45
C TYR A 140 12.74 12.91 -23.97
N ALA A 141 11.84 13.80 -23.57
CA ALA A 141 11.44 13.91 -22.17
C ALA A 141 10.23 13.04 -21.86
N VAL A 142 10.32 12.28 -20.77
CA VAL A 142 9.18 11.50 -20.23
C VAL A 142 9.02 11.82 -18.75
N ILE A 143 7.79 12.17 -18.34
CA ILE A 143 7.48 12.59 -16.98
C ILE A 143 6.51 11.58 -16.36
N PHE A 144 6.84 11.04 -15.19
CA PHE A 144 5.98 10.17 -14.39
C PHE A 144 5.54 10.90 -13.12
N LEU A 145 4.25 11.16 -12.99
CA LEU A 145 3.60 11.68 -11.79
C LEU A 145 3.03 10.52 -10.99
N LEU A 146 3.57 10.27 -9.79
CA LEU A 146 3.08 9.20 -8.91
C LEU A 146 2.19 9.82 -7.85
N THR A 147 0.91 9.46 -7.81
CA THR A 147 -0.07 10.06 -6.90
C THR A 147 -0.95 9.01 -6.22
N GLU A 148 -1.45 9.32 -5.04
CA GLU A 148 -2.50 8.52 -4.39
C GLU A 148 -3.89 8.98 -4.81
N ASN A 149 -4.02 10.27 -5.14
CA ASN A 149 -5.29 10.85 -5.58
C ASN A 149 -5.07 11.84 -6.74
N ALA A 150 -5.36 11.38 -7.95
CA ALA A 150 -5.23 12.22 -9.14
C ALA A 150 -6.21 13.42 -9.18
N GLN A 151 -7.25 13.44 -8.34
CA GLN A 151 -8.17 14.59 -8.25
C GLN A 151 -7.53 15.81 -7.60
N LEU A 152 -6.42 15.63 -6.86
CA LEU A 152 -5.64 16.74 -6.28
C LEU A 152 -4.72 17.41 -7.32
N LEU A 153 -4.53 16.79 -8.48
CA LEU A 153 -3.84 17.40 -9.60
C LEU A 153 -4.79 18.29 -10.39
N LEU A 154 -4.26 19.39 -10.93
CA LEU A 154 -5.03 20.30 -11.77
C LEU A 154 -5.68 19.55 -12.94
N PRO A 155 -6.94 19.91 -13.33
CA PRO A 155 -7.60 19.33 -14.51
C PRO A 155 -6.76 19.46 -15.78
N THR A 156 -5.99 20.52 -15.90
CA THR A 156 -5.07 20.80 -17.03
C THR A 156 -3.91 19.80 -17.09
N ILE A 157 -3.39 19.32 -15.96
CA ILE A 157 -2.39 18.23 -15.92
C ILE A 157 -3.07 16.91 -16.29
N ASN A 158 -4.22 16.60 -15.66
CA ASN A 158 -4.94 15.35 -15.90
C ASN A 158 -5.33 15.15 -17.37
N SER A 159 -5.66 16.23 -18.08
CA SER A 159 -6.07 16.17 -19.50
C SER A 159 -4.91 15.93 -20.48
N ARG A 160 -3.65 16.15 -20.05
CA ARG A 160 -2.45 16.04 -20.89
C ARG A 160 -1.58 14.82 -20.59
N CYS A 161 -1.92 14.09 -19.56
CA CYS A 161 -1.17 12.91 -19.13
C CYS A 161 -1.95 11.62 -19.38
N VAL A 162 -1.25 10.55 -19.72
CA VAL A 162 -1.84 9.21 -19.78
C VAL A 162 -2.03 8.68 -18.36
N MET A 163 -3.28 8.36 -17.99
CA MET A 163 -3.64 7.88 -16.67
C MET A 163 -3.51 6.37 -16.57
N LEU A 164 -2.59 5.90 -15.72
CA LEU A 164 -2.41 4.49 -15.37
C LEU A 164 -2.92 4.25 -13.95
N LYS A 165 -4.12 3.65 -13.82
CA LYS A 165 -4.76 3.39 -12.52
C LYS A 165 -4.35 2.03 -11.96
N LEU A 166 -3.61 2.03 -10.85
CA LEU A 166 -3.25 0.82 -10.13
C LEU A 166 -4.43 0.40 -9.25
N ARG A 167 -4.98 -0.78 -9.52
CA ARG A 167 -6.11 -1.35 -8.77
C ARG A 167 -5.61 -2.30 -7.69
N ASN A 168 -6.48 -2.59 -6.73
CA ASN A 168 -6.20 -3.60 -5.72
C ASN A 168 -5.94 -4.97 -6.38
N ILE A 169 -4.96 -5.67 -5.85
CA ILE A 169 -4.55 -7.00 -6.31
C ILE A 169 -5.42 -8.05 -5.62
N LYS A 170 -5.75 -9.13 -6.32
CA LYS A 170 -6.52 -10.24 -5.74
C LYS A 170 -5.75 -10.86 -4.58
N ASP A 171 -6.44 -11.14 -3.48
CA ASP A 171 -5.88 -11.72 -2.26
C ASP A 171 -5.11 -13.03 -2.54
N THR A 172 -5.64 -13.87 -3.42
CA THR A 172 -4.99 -15.13 -3.84
C THR A 172 -3.60 -14.91 -4.44
N LEU A 173 -3.38 -13.80 -5.16
CA LEU A 173 -2.08 -13.48 -5.75
C LEU A 173 -1.11 -12.92 -4.71
N ILE A 174 -1.61 -12.12 -3.76
CA ILE A 174 -0.82 -11.59 -2.65
C ILE A 174 -0.36 -12.75 -1.77
N LYS A 175 -1.29 -13.61 -1.33
CA LYS A 175 -0.99 -14.78 -0.51
C LYS A 175 0.05 -15.67 -1.18
N LYS A 176 -0.15 -15.99 -2.46
CA LYS A 176 0.81 -16.78 -3.24
C LYS A 176 2.21 -16.17 -3.23
N TYR A 177 2.31 -14.85 -3.44
CA TYR A 177 3.60 -14.15 -3.43
C TYR A 177 4.27 -14.21 -2.06
N LEU A 178 3.52 -13.97 -0.96
CA LEU A 178 4.06 -14.04 0.40
C LEU A 178 4.61 -15.43 0.72
N MET A 179 3.91 -16.49 0.32
CA MET A 179 4.32 -17.87 0.58
C MET A 179 5.50 -18.32 -0.31
N GLU A 180 5.43 -18.08 -1.63
CA GLU A 180 6.41 -18.60 -2.57
C GLU A 180 7.69 -17.77 -2.69
N LYS A 181 7.62 -16.45 -2.48
CA LYS A 181 8.75 -15.53 -2.65
C LYS A 181 9.37 -15.07 -1.34
N LEU A 182 8.56 -14.96 -0.28
CA LEU A 182 9.02 -14.48 1.02
C LEU A 182 9.01 -15.62 2.07
N GLU A 183 8.62 -16.84 1.69
CA GLU A 183 8.60 -18.02 2.56
C GLU A 183 7.77 -17.83 3.84
N ILE A 184 6.74 -16.96 3.76
CA ILE A 184 5.86 -16.67 4.89
C ILE A 184 4.91 -17.85 5.13
N PRO A 185 4.77 -18.35 6.37
CA PRO A 185 3.83 -19.42 6.71
C PRO A 185 2.38 -19.09 6.30
N ASP A 186 1.62 -20.11 5.90
CA ASP A 186 0.25 -19.98 5.36
C ASP A 186 -0.66 -19.14 6.26
N TYR A 187 -0.72 -19.43 7.55
CA TYR A 187 -1.56 -18.70 8.51
C TYR A 187 -1.19 -17.22 8.64
N LYS A 188 0.11 -16.89 8.59
CA LYS A 188 0.60 -15.51 8.63
C LYS A 188 0.32 -14.80 7.31
N ALA A 189 0.47 -15.49 6.20
CA ALA A 189 0.15 -14.96 4.86
C ALA A 189 -1.34 -14.62 4.74
N ASP A 190 -2.25 -15.43 5.30
CA ASP A 190 -3.70 -15.14 5.33
C ASP A 190 -3.99 -13.84 6.09
N VAL A 191 -3.44 -13.67 7.29
CA VAL A 191 -3.62 -12.45 8.09
C VAL A 191 -3.06 -11.23 7.36
N CYS A 192 -1.80 -11.27 6.90
CA CYS A 192 -1.18 -10.15 6.19
C CYS A 192 -1.95 -9.77 4.92
N THR A 193 -2.49 -10.76 4.20
CA THR A 193 -3.29 -10.53 2.98
C THR A 193 -4.61 -9.85 3.31
N ALA A 194 -5.32 -10.30 4.34
CA ALA A 194 -6.57 -9.68 4.78
C ALA A 194 -6.38 -8.22 5.21
N PHE A 195 -5.31 -7.95 5.96
CA PHE A 195 -4.95 -6.58 6.36
C PHE A 195 -4.53 -5.68 5.19
N ALA A 196 -3.89 -6.26 4.20
CA ALA A 196 -3.40 -5.51 3.05
C ALA A 196 -4.52 -5.02 2.13
N GLN A 197 -5.70 -5.64 2.15
CA GLN A 197 -6.87 -5.26 1.34
C GLN A 197 -6.53 -5.05 -0.14
N GLY A 198 -5.77 -5.97 -0.71
CA GLY A 198 -5.33 -5.90 -2.09
C GLY A 198 -4.08 -5.04 -2.35
N ASN A 199 -3.40 -4.57 -1.31
CA ASN A 199 -2.19 -3.74 -1.41
C ASN A 199 -0.93 -4.57 -1.14
N MET A 200 -0.16 -4.87 -2.20
CA MET A 200 1.04 -5.71 -2.11
C MET A 200 2.11 -5.15 -1.18
N GLY A 201 2.38 -3.85 -1.26
CA GLY A 201 3.42 -3.23 -0.44
C GLY A 201 3.07 -3.26 1.04
N ARG A 202 1.78 -3.07 1.40
CA ARG A 202 1.29 -3.22 2.77
C ARG A 202 1.42 -4.67 3.24
N ALA A 203 1.06 -5.64 2.39
CA ALA A 203 1.21 -7.06 2.72
C ALA A 203 2.67 -7.45 3.03
N ILE A 204 3.62 -7.00 2.20
CA ILE A 204 5.04 -7.24 2.40
C ILE A 204 5.55 -6.57 3.68
N MET A 205 5.14 -5.34 3.94
CA MET A 205 5.52 -4.61 5.14
C MET A 205 5.06 -5.34 6.40
N LEU A 206 3.78 -5.75 6.46
CA LEU A 206 3.21 -6.48 7.59
C LEU A 206 3.90 -7.85 7.78
N ALA A 207 4.16 -8.56 6.70
CA ALA A 207 4.80 -9.87 6.75
C ALA A 207 6.23 -9.83 7.34
N ASN A 208 6.95 -8.73 7.11
CA ASN A 208 8.33 -8.52 7.61
C ASN A 208 8.38 -7.75 8.93
N SER A 209 7.26 -7.31 9.48
CA SER A 209 7.22 -6.58 10.75
C SER A 209 7.19 -7.55 11.94
N GLU A 210 8.24 -7.55 12.75
CA GLU A 210 8.26 -8.27 14.03
C GLU A 210 7.21 -7.68 14.98
N HIS A 211 7.15 -6.37 15.05
CA HIS A 211 6.17 -5.66 15.87
C HIS A 211 4.71 -6.02 15.54
N PHE A 212 4.35 -6.12 14.26
CA PHE A 212 3.01 -6.56 13.87
C PHE A 212 2.70 -7.99 14.35
N ASN A 213 3.72 -8.87 14.38
CA ASN A 213 3.54 -10.22 14.92
C ASN A 213 3.29 -10.19 16.43
N GLU A 214 4.01 -9.36 17.18
CA GLU A 214 3.80 -9.18 18.62
C GLU A 214 2.40 -8.66 18.92
N VAL A 215 1.96 -7.61 18.22
CA VAL A 215 0.59 -7.07 18.31
C VAL A 215 -0.46 -8.12 17.99
N ARG A 216 -0.22 -8.96 16.97
CA ARG A 216 -1.12 -10.07 16.61
C ARG A 216 -1.20 -11.12 17.70
N GLU A 217 -0.07 -11.55 18.24
CA GLU A 217 -0.03 -12.57 19.30
C GLU A 217 -0.75 -12.08 20.54
N GLU A 218 -0.53 -10.84 20.93
CA GLU A 218 -1.19 -10.21 22.08
C GLU A 218 -2.71 -10.15 21.89
N ALA A 219 -3.17 -9.67 20.73
CA ALA A 219 -4.59 -9.61 20.42
C ALA A 219 -5.25 -11.01 20.41
N VAL A 220 -4.57 -12.01 19.85
CA VAL A 220 -5.06 -13.39 19.81
C VAL A 220 -5.14 -13.98 21.22
N GLN A 221 -4.15 -13.74 22.08
CA GLN A 221 -4.18 -14.21 23.45
C GLN A 221 -5.34 -13.60 24.24
N LEU A 222 -5.52 -12.29 24.13
CA LEU A 222 -6.69 -11.63 24.73
C LEU A 222 -8.00 -12.28 24.27
N LEU A 223 -8.21 -12.40 22.95
CA LEU A 223 -9.45 -12.88 22.36
C LEU A 223 -9.79 -14.34 22.70
N LYS A 224 -8.78 -15.17 22.97
CA LYS A 224 -8.98 -16.55 23.44
C LYS A 224 -9.65 -16.62 24.81
N TYR A 225 -9.25 -15.74 25.72
CA TYR A 225 -9.58 -15.86 27.12
C TYR A 225 -10.46 -14.74 27.67
N ILE A 226 -10.77 -13.70 26.89
CA ILE A 226 -11.49 -12.50 27.34
C ILE A 226 -12.85 -12.82 28.02
N HIS A 227 -13.53 -13.86 27.59
CA HIS A 227 -14.81 -14.28 28.18
C HIS A 227 -14.66 -14.92 29.58
N GLU A 228 -13.46 -15.42 29.91
CA GLU A 228 -13.17 -16.06 31.19
C GLU A 228 -12.49 -15.09 32.16
N MET A 229 -11.95 -13.96 31.68
CA MET A 229 -11.24 -12.97 32.47
C MET A 229 -12.14 -12.34 33.54
N GLU A 230 -11.58 -12.08 34.71
CA GLU A 230 -12.20 -11.20 35.71
C GLU A 230 -12.06 -9.73 35.35
N LEU A 231 -12.84 -8.84 35.98
CA LEU A 231 -12.78 -7.39 35.71
C LEU A 231 -11.38 -6.81 35.97
N SER A 232 -10.70 -7.28 37.01
CA SER A 232 -9.34 -6.90 37.32
C SER A 232 -8.34 -7.28 36.22
N GLU A 233 -8.54 -8.43 35.58
CA GLU A 233 -7.69 -8.91 34.49
C GLU A 233 -7.93 -8.11 33.22
N ILE A 234 -9.17 -7.67 32.95
CA ILE A 234 -9.49 -6.76 31.83
C ILE A 234 -8.78 -5.42 32.01
N VAL A 235 -8.83 -4.82 33.19
CA VAL A 235 -8.13 -3.57 33.48
C VAL A 235 -6.61 -3.74 33.28
N ASN A 236 -6.04 -4.86 33.74
CA ASN A 236 -4.62 -5.16 33.53
C ASN A 236 -4.29 -5.35 32.03
N ALA A 237 -5.14 -6.01 31.25
CA ALA A 237 -4.98 -6.16 29.81
C ALA A 237 -4.99 -4.78 29.11
N VAL A 238 -5.92 -3.88 29.49
CA VAL A 238 -5.96 -2.51 28.98
C VAL A 238 -4.66 -1.76 29.28
N ASN A 239 -4.15 -1.85 30.50
CA ASN A 239 -2.88 -1.24 30.88
C ASN A 239 -1.71 -1.79 30.05
N HIS A 240 -1.70 -3.10 29.78
CA HIS A 240 -0.66 -3.75 28.99
C HIS A 240 -0.66 -3.25 27.55
N ILE A 241 -1.81 -3.11 26.91
CA ILE A 241 -1.91 -2.65 25.53
C ILE A 241 -1.66 -1.17 25.34
N THR A 242 -1.48 -0.36 26.41
CA THR A 242 -1.07 1.05 26.27
C THR A 242 0.27 1.21 25.55
N VAL A 243 1.13 0.18 25.58
CA VAL A 243 2.39 0.13 24.81
C VAL A 243 2.13 0.25 23.31
N TYR A 244 1.00 -0.26 22.83
CA TYR A 244 0.59 -0.22 21.41
C TYR A 244 -0.28 0.98 21.04
N LYS A 245 -0.31 2.02 21.86
CA LYS A 245 -1.20 3.19 21.68
C LYS A 245 -1.03 3.88 20.31
N LEU A 246 0.17 3.87 19.76
CA LEU A 246 0.44 4.46 18.43
C LEU A 246 -0.07 3.57 17.30
N GLU A 247 -0.08 2.27 17.47
CA GLU A 247 -0.51 1.25 16.50
C GLU A 247 -1.87 0.63 16.86
N ILE A 248 -2.60 1.27 17.77
CA ILE A 248 -3.89 0.74 18.26
C ILE A 248 -4.90 0.46 17.15
N SER A 249 -4.78 1.15 16.02
CA SER A 249 -5.61 0.88 14.85
C SER A 249 -5.42 -0.54 14.32
N ASP A 250 -4.17 -1.00 14.23
CA ASP A 250 -3.86 -2.36 13.76
C ASP A 250 -4.36 -3.41 14.77
N TYR A 251 -4.24 -3.12 16.07
CA TYR A 251 -4.80 -3.98 17.13
C TYR A 251 -6.31 -4.12 17.03
N LEU A 252 -7.04 -3.02 16.84
CA LEU A 252 -8.50 -3.04 16.67
C LEU A 252 -8.91 -3.70 15.33
N ASP A 253 -8.12 -3.55 14.29
CA ASP A 253 -8.34 -4.23 13.01
C ASP A 253 -8.19 -5.75 13.16
N LEU A 254 -7.24 -6.24 13.98
CA LEU A 254 -7.11 -7.67 14.32
C LEU A 254 -8.37 -8.21 15.01
N ILE A 255 -8.86 -7.51 16.02
CA ILE A 255 -10.09 -7.89 16.72
C ILE A 255 -11.28 -7.91 15.74
N MET A 256 -11.37 -6.92 14.85
CA MET A 256 -12.44 -6.86 13.86
C MET A 256 -12.40 -8.04 12.89
N ILE A 257 -11.21 -8.42 12.39
CA ILE A 257 -11.08 -9.59 11.51
C ILE A 257 -11.42 -10.88 12.26
N TRP A 258 -11.06 -10.98 13.54
CA TRP A 258 -11.40 -12.12 14.37
C TRP A 258 -12.92 -12.29 14.47
N TYR A 259 -13.67 -11.24 14.83
CA TYR A 259 -15.14 -11.33 14.95
C TYR A 259 -15.82 -11.47 13.59
N ARG A 260 -15.26 -10.95 12.53
CA ARG A 260 -15.68 -11.27 11.16
C ARG A 260 -15.56 -12.78 10.89
N ASP A 261 -14.47 -13.40 11.29
CA ASP A 261 -14.26 -14.84 11.13
C ASP A 261 -15.24 -15.65 11.98
N VAL A 262 -15.51 -15.22 13.22
CA VAL A 262 -16.55 -15.82 14.09
C VAL A 262 -17.91 -15.75 13.40
N LEU A 263 -18.30 -14.59 12.87
CA LEU A 263 -19.55 -14.38 12.14
C LEU A 263 -19.63 -15.25 10.88
N MET A 264 -18.58 -15.23 10.07
CA MET A 264 -18.50 -16.02 8.83
C MET A 264 -18.63 -17.51 9.10
N TYR A 265 -17.88 -18.03 10.08
CA TYR A 265 -18.02 -19.43 10.46
C TYR A 265 -19.38 -19.76 11.05
N LYS A 266 -19.97 -18.88 11.88
CA LYS A 266 -21.32 -19.07 12.43
C LYS A 266 -22.36 -19.19 11.32
N ALA A 267 -22.29 -18.33 10.30
CA ALA A 267 -23.24 -18.27 9.20
C ALA A 267 -23.06 -19.39 8.17
N THR A 268 -21.82 -19.71 7.78
CA THR A 268 -21.53 -20.58 6.62
C THR A 268 -21.02 -21.95 6.99
N LYS A 269 -20.39 -22.11 8.15
CA LYS A 269 -19.62 -23.30 8.58
C LYS A 269 -18.41 -23.61 7.68
N GLU A 270 -18.07 -22.72 6.74
CA GLU A 270 -16.96 -22.91 5.82
C GLU A 270 -15.66 -22.43 6.45
N LEU A 271 -14.64 -23.30 6.50
CA LEU A 271 -13.34 -23.00 7.08
C LEU A 271 -12.44 -22.21 6.13
N ASP A 272 -12.64 -22.36 4.83
CA ASP A 272 -11.79 -21.72 3.81
C ASP A 272 -11.91 -20.19 3.79
N LYS A 273 -13.02 -19.67 4.32
CA LYS A 273 -13.29 -18.21 4.41
C LYS A 273 -12.73 -17.55 5.67
N VAL A 274 -12.19 -18.34 6.61
CA VAL A 274 -11.64 -17.87 7.88
C VAL A 274 -10.18 -17.45 7.67
N VAL A 275 -9.79 -16.29 8.18
CA VAL A 275 -8.44 -15.74 8.11
C VAL A 275 -7.53 -16.36 9.20
N PHE A 276 -8.05 -16.43 10.45
CA PHE A 276 -7.32 -17.02 11.58
C PHE A 276 -7.43 -18.55 11.59
N LYS A 277 -6.90 -19.21 10.55
CA LYS A 277 -6.97 -20.68 10.42
C LYS A 277 -6.20 -21.42 11.51
N ASP A 278 -5.13 -20.85 12.00
CA ASP A 278 -4.34 -21.36 13.12
C ASP A 278 -5.10 -21.33 14.45
N GLN A 279 -6.20 -20.57 14.55
CA GLN A 279 -7.01 -20.41 15.76
C GLN A 279 -8.44 -20.97 15.61
N ILE A 280 -8.65 -21.86 14.67
CA ILE A 280 -9.98 -22.32 14.26
C ILE A 280 -10.81 -22.93 15.39
N GLN A 281 -10.17 -23.53 16.40
CA GLN A 281 -10.89 -24.12 17.55
C GLN A 281 -11.57 -23.03 18.38
N TYR A 282 -10.88 -21.95 18.66
CA TYR A 282 -11.40 -20.79 19.41
C TYR A 282 -12.47 -20.04 18.60
N ILE A 283 -12.28 -19.88 17.30
CA ILE A 283 -13.31 -19.31 16.40
C ILE A 283 -14.61 -20.15 16.45
N LYS A 284 -14.50 -21.48 16.40
CA LYS A 284 -15.65 -22.38 16.50
C LYS A 284 -16.37 -22.28 17.83
N GLU A 285 -15.63 -22.20 18.91
CA GLU A 285 -16.17 -22.09 20.27
C GLU A 285 -16.92 -20.77 20.45
N GLN A 286 -16.31 -19.65 20.09
CA GLN A 286 -16.96 -18.34 20.14
C GLN A 286 -18.18 -18.26 19.21
N ALA A 287 -18.13 -18.85 18.01
CA ALA A 287 -19.28 -18.91 17.11
C ALA A 287 -20.44 -19.72 17.66
N ARG A 288 -20.20 -20.67 18.58
CA ARG A 288 -21.28 -21.40 19.32
C ARG A 288 -21.85 -20.57 20.47
N ARG A 289 -20.97 -19.85 21.17
CA ARG A 289 -21.30 -19.09 22.36
C ARG A 289 -22.05 -17.79 22.03
N SER A 290 -21.49 -16.96 21.16
CA SER A 290 -22.03 -15.63 20.85
C SER A 290 -23.29 -15.71 19.98
N SER A 291 -24.27 -14.85 20.24
CA SER A 291 -25.42 -14.64 19.35
C SER A 291 -25.06 -13.80 18.13
N TYR A 292 -25.93 -13.70 17.12
CA TYR A 292 -25.71 -12.78 16.00
C TYR A 292 -25.74 -11.32 16.45
N GLU A 293 -26.70 -11.02 17.35
CA GLU A 293 -26.86 -9.69 17.95
C GLU A 293 -25.64 -9.30 18.79
N GLY A 294 -25.07 -10.26 19.56
CA GLY A 294 -23.86 -10.04 20.33
C GLY A 294 -22.65 -9.73 19.44
N ILE A 295 -22.46 -10.47 18.35
CA ILE A 295 -21.39 -10.20 17.38
C ILE A 295 -21.57 -8.83 16.71
N GLU A 296 -22.82 -8.45 16.36
CA GLU A 296 -23.13 -7.14 15.80
C GLU A 296 -22.76 -6.02 16.78
N LEU A 297 -23.14 -6.15 18.07
CA LEU A 297 -22.78 -5.19 19.12
C LEU A 297 -21.25 -5.05 19.28
N ILE A 298 -20.51 -6.15 19.22
CA ILE A 298 -19.05 -6.11 19.26
C ILE A 298 -18.48 -5.35 18.06
N LEU A 299 -18.92 -5.65 16.85
CA LEU A 299 -18.47 -4.97 15.64
C LEU A 299 -18.77 -3.46 15.65
N GLU A 300 -20.00 -3.08 16.08
CA GLU A 300 -20.34 -1.66 16.27
C GLU A 300 -19.47 -0.98 17.34
N SER A 301 -19.20 -1.68 18.45
CA SER A 301 -18.37 -1.15 19.54
C SER A 301 -16.93 -0.92 19.09
N LEU A 302 -16.38 -1.79 18.23
CA LEU A 302 -15.07 -1.62 17.58
C LEU A 302 -15.03 -0.34 16.71
N GLU A 303 -16.04 -0.10 15.87
CA GLU A 303 -16.11 1.11 15.07
C GLU A 303 -16.24 2.38 15.94
N LYS A 304 -17.07 2.31 17.01
CA LYS A 304 -17.18 3.40 17.99
C LYS A 304 -15.86 3.66 18.72
N ALA A 305 -15.12 2.60 19.10
CA ALA A 305 -13.80 2.72 19.72
C ALA A 305 -12.79 3.41 18.80
N LYS A 306 -12.70 2.99 17.53
CA LYS A 306 -11.86 3.65 16.53
C LYS A 306 -12.18 5.14 16.38
N ALA A 307 -13.46 5.49 16.27
CA ALA A 307 -13.90 6.88 16.14
C ALA A 307 -13.54 7.72 17.39
N ARG A 308 -13.74 7.18 18.60
CA ARG A 308 -13.43 7.84 19.87
C ARG A 308 -11.92 8.06 20.04
N LEU A 309 -11.09 7.05 19.75
CA LEU A 309 -9.64 7.16 19.83
C LEU A 309 -9.11 8.19 18.82
N LYS A 310 -9.67 8.23 17.61
CA LYS A 310 -9.34 9.26 16.61
C LYS A 310 -9.73 10.67 17.07
N ALA A 311 -10.77 10.80 17.90
CA ALA A 311 -11.20 12.05 18.53
C ALA A 311 -10.45 12.36 19.84
N ASN A 312 -9.36 11.63 20.15
CA ASN A 312 -8.56 11.79 21.36
C ASN A 312 -9.33 11.62 22.69
N VAL A 313 -10.34 10.76 22.72
CA VAL A 313 -11.00 10.37 23.97
C VAL A 313 -10.04 9.52 24.80
N ASN A 314 -10.21 9.50 26.13
CA ASN A 314 -9.35 8.74 27.04
C ASN A 314 -9.22 7.27 26.58
N PHE A 315 -7.98 6.84 26.40
CA PHE A 315 -7.63 5.54 25.83
C PHE A 315 -8.12 4.39 26.70
N GLU A 316 -7.81 4.44 27.99
CA GLU A 316 -8.12 3.38 28.95
C GLU A 316 -9.63 3.15 29.00
N LEU A 317 -10.41 4.23 29.15
CA LEU A 317 -11.87 4.16 29.21
C LEU A 317 -12.48 3.57 27.92
N VAL A 318 -11.97 3.95 26.75
CA VAL A 318 -12.46 3.44 25.46
C VAL A 318 -12.18 1.94 25.34
N MET A 319 -10.99 1.48 25.72
CA MET A 319 -10.60 0.08 25.63
C MET A 319 -11.29 -0.79 26.68
N GLU A 320 -11.46 -0.30 27.90
CA GLU A 320 -12.23 -0.98 28.95
C GLU A 320 -13.68 -1.23 28.51
N LEU A 321 -14.35 -0.20 28.00
CA LEU A 321 -15.72 -0.34 27.48
C LEU A 321 -15.82 -1.35 26.33
N LEU A 322 -14.85 -1.34 25.43
CA LEU A 322 -14.77 -2.29 24.32
C LEU A 322 -14.60 -3.72 24.84
N PHE A 323 -13.64 -3.95 25.74
CA PHE A 323 -13.35 -5.30 26.25
C PHE A 323 -14.47 -5.84 27.11
N LEU A 324 -15.15 -4.99 27.89
CA LEU A 324 -16.36 -5.37 28.61
C LEU A 324 -17.48 -5.79 27.63
N THR A 325 -17.69 -5.01 26.57
CA THR A 325 -18.67 -5.38 25.54
C THR A 325 -18.35 -6.73 24.89
N ILE A 326 -17.06 -6.99 24.62
CA ILE A 326 -16.62 -8.27 24.05
C ILE A 326 -16.84 -9.41 25.05
N LYS A 327 -16.52 -9.20 26.33
CA LYS A 327 -16.66 -10.21 27.39
C LYS A 327 -18.12 -10.66 27.57
N GLU A 328 -19.05 -9.71 27.50
CA GLU A 328 -20.47 -9.93 27.79
C GLU A 328 -21.24 -10.60 26.63
N ASN A 329 -20.70 -10.55 25.40
CA ASN A 329 -21.36 -11.02 24.17
C ASN A 329 -20.57 -12.14 23.48
#